data_569d3c75d572dd12a985759b10cd419c
#
_entry.id   569d3c75d572dd12a985759b10cd419c
#
_cell.length_a   1.000
_cell.length_b   1.000
_cell.length_c   1.000
_cell.angle_alpha   90.00
_cell.angle_beta   90.00
_cell.angle_gamma   90.00
#
_symmetry.space_group_name_H-M   'P 1'
#
loop_
_entity.id
_entity.type
_entity.pdbx_description
1 polymer ?
#
loop_
_entity_poly.entity_id
_entity_poly.type
_entity_poly.pdbx_seq_one_letter_code
_entity_poly.pdbx_strand_id
1 'polypeptide(L)'
;MEKKMNRPILKELSLEPYTPDISDVGEYLNDLEFKKVKTKYTKGEDWTAISFHGYGPHPLDILKPCVLKSSVKTEAKLQWTSLYGEDHMTPIFEILDRLPCDKERIRFMKLQAGKVIGRHTDKIDKDIGFDDGEIIRIHIPIQTNEQVIFTLYESPRDKIGTEYNLKTGHYYYTDVTKPHAVRNESEVDRIHLVADCFANQELRNLIL
;
A
#
# COMPACT_ATOMS: atom_id res chain seq x y z
N MET A 1 -25.98 21.44 -5.79
CA MET A 1 -25.67 20.05 -6.20
C MET A 1 -24.23 20.04 -6.70
N GLU A 2 -23.30 19.69 -5.83
CA GLU A 2 -21.92 19.46 -6.27
C GLU A 2 -21.91 18.27 -7.22
N LYS A 3 -21.36 18.46 -8.41
CA LYS A 3 -21.06 17.35 -9.33
C LYS A 3 -20.16 16.39 -8.55
N LYS A 4 -20.63 15.17 -8.25
CA LYS A 4 -19.74 14.08 -7.85
C LYS A 4 -18.65 13.99 -8.91
N MET A 5 -17.47 14.49 -8.61
CA MET A 5 -16.31 14.31 -9.48
C MET A 5 -16.12 12.81 -9.67
N ASN A 6 -15.95 12.41 -10.94
CA ASN A 6 -15.82 10.99 -11.29
C ASN A 6 -14.42 10.52 -10.89
N ARG A 7 -14.28 10.13 -9.62
CA ARG A 7 -13.03 9.66 -9.05
C ARG A 7 -12.62 8.34 -9.72
N PRO A 8 -11.39 8.25 -10.25
CA PRO A 8 -10.91 7.00 -10.84
C PRO A 8 -10.77 5.91 -9.76
N ILE A 9 -10.92 4.65 -10.14
CA ILE A 9 -10.65 3.52 -9.24
C ILE A 9 -9.16 3.20 -9.16
N LEU A 10 -8.40 3.56 -10.20
CA LEU A 10 -6.95 3.55 -10.25
C LEU A 10 -6.46 4.74 -11.06
N LYS A 11 -5.40 5.38 -10.62
CA LYS A 11 -4.72 6.45 -11.34
C LYS A 11 -3.22 6.34 -11.11
N GLU A 12 -2.45 6.27 -12.17
CA GLU A 12 -1.03 6.56 -12.12
C GLU A 12 -0.85 8.07 -11.95
N LEU A 13 -0.15 8.48 -10.89
CA LEU A 13 0.07 9.88 -10.59
C LEU A 13 1.12 10.48 -11.54
N SER A 14 0.94 11.74 -11.91
CA SER A 14 1.89 12.47 -12.77
C SER A 14 3.11 12.93 -11.98
N LEU A 15 3.77 11.98 -11.33
CA LEU A 15 5.05 12.14 -10.64
C LEU A 15 6.12 11.39 -11.42
N GLU A 16 7.33 11.95 -11.45
CA GLU A 16 8.47 11.24 -12.06
C GLU A 16 8.70 9.91 -11.34
N PRO A 17 8.77 8.79 -12.05
CA PRO A 17 9.07 7.50 -11.44
C PRO A 17 10.42 7.52 -10.73
N TYR A 18 10.51 6.83 -9.61
CA TYR A 18 11.76 6.66 -8.89
C TYR A 18 12.44 5.36 -9.36
N THR A 19 13.58 5.49 -9.98
CA THR A 19 14.34 4.34 -10.52
C THR A 19 15.72 4.11 -9.89
N PRO A 20 16.38 5.13 -9.29
CA PRO A 20 17.69 4.91 -8.68
C PRO A 20 17.59 3.89 -7.52
N ASP A 21 18.49 2.92 -7.49
CA ASP A 21 18.75 1.97 -6.40
C ASP A 21 17.52 1.26 -5.80
N ILE A 22 16.36 1.28 -6.51
CA ILE A 22 15.13 0.66 -6.02
C ILE A 22 15.24 -0.87 -5.97
N SER A 23 16.07 -1.47 -6.83
CA SER A 23 16.39 -2.89 -6.80
C SER A 23 17.12 -3.28 -5.52
N ASP A 24 18.07 -2.47 -5.06
CA ASP A 24 18.85 -2.71 -3.85
C ASP A 24 17.96 -2.67 -2.60
N VAL A 25 16.96 -1.77 -2.60
CA VAL A 25 15.90 -1.78 -1.58
C VAL A 25 15.13 -3.09 -1.60
N GLY A 26 14.76 -3.57 -2.79
CA GLY A 26 14.06 -4.84 -2.96
C GLY A 26 14.86 -6.03 -2.43
N GLU A 27 16.16 -6.09 -2.73
CA GLU A 27 17.07 -7.12 -2.22
C GLU A 27 17.18 -7.07 -0.70
N TYR A 28 17.46 -5.90 -0.13
CA TYR A 28 17.49 -5.71 1.32
C TYR A 28 16.19 -6.15 2.00
N LEU A 29 15.03 -5.79 1.45
CA LEU A 29 13.73 -6.16 2.01
C LEU A 29 13.49 -7.68 1.96
N ASN A 30 14.07 -8.40 1.02
CA ASN A 30 13.91 -9.85 0.94
C ASN A 30 14.60 -10.58 2.10
N ASP A 31 15.65 -10.00 2.67
CA ASP A 31 16.38 -10.55 3.83
C ASP A 31 15.71 -10.26 5.17
N LEU A 32 14.69 -9.40 5.19
CA LEU A 32 13.99 -9.04 6.43
C LEU A 32 12.86 -10.01 6.77
N GLU A 33 12.61 -10.18 8.08
CA GLU A 33 11.44 -10.88 8.58
C GLU A 33 10.17 -10.05 8.35
N PHE A 34 9.19 -10.62 7.67
CA PHE A 34 7.88 -10.05 7.46
C PHE A 34 6.83 -10.74 8.31
N LYS A 35 5.94 -9.95 8.91
CA LYS A 35 4.82 -10.47 9.70
C LYS A 35 3.61 -10.79 8.83
N LYS A 36 2.98 -11.93 9.07
CA LYS A 36 1.75 -12.33 8.41
C LYS A 36 0.64 -11.31 8.58
N VAL A 37 0.01 -10.92 7.47
CA VAL A 37 -1.23 -10.12 7.48
C VAL A 37 -2.39 -11.04 7.85
N LYS A 38 -3.04 -10.76 9.00
CA LYS A 38 -4.19 -11.54 9.46
C LYS A 38 -5.42 -11.25 8.62
N THR A 39 -5.72 -12.14 7.69
CA THR A 39 -6.84 -12.01 6.76
C THR A 39 -7.41 -13.38 6.37
N LYS A 40 -8.64 -13.38 5.84
CA LYS A 40 -9.28 -14.56 5.23
C LYS A 40 -9.08 -14.64 3.70
N TYR A 41 -8.42 -13.64 3.13
CA TYR A 41 -8.27 -13.50 1.67
C TYR A 41 -7.01 -14.18 1.13
N THR A 42 -6.15 -14.68 2.00
CA THR A 42 -4.96 -15.46 1.67
C THR A 42 -4.87 -16.71 2.55
N LYS A 43 -4.05 -17.65 2.14
CA LYS A 43 -3.71 -18.84 2.92
C LYS A 43 -2.32 -18.67 3.56
N GLY A 44 -2.12 -19.33 4.71
CA GLY A 44 -0.79 -19.37 5.33
C GLY A 44 -0.15 -18.00 5.51
N GLU A 45 1.08 -17.85 5.05
CA GLU A 45 1.90 -16.63 5.08
C GLU A 45 2.08 -16.01 3.70
N ASP A 46 1.17 -16.29 2.78
CA ASP A 46 1.25 -15.85 1.39
C ASP A 46 1.33 -14.31 1.26
N TRP A 47 0.73 -13.59 2.21
CA TRP A 47 0.73 -12.14 2.28
C TRP A 47 1.25 -11.67 3.64
N THR A 48 2.36 -10.96 3.60
CA THR A 48 3.07 -10.47 4.79
C THR A 48 3.37 -8.98 4.66
N ALA A 49 3.72 -8.35 5.78
CA ALA A 49 4.03 -6.93 5.80
C ALA A 49 5.06 -6.60 6.88
N ILE A 50 5.77 -5.48 6.69
CA ILE A 50 6.51 -4.75 7.71
C ILE A 50 6.12 -3.28 7.69
N SER A 51 6.18 -2.64 8.86
CA SER A 51 5.90 -1.23 9.05
C SER A 51 7.20 -0.43 8.90
N PHE A 52 7.16 0.66 8.13
CA PHE A 52 8.22 1.64 8.06
C PHE A 52 7.87 2.87 8.89
N HIS A 53 6.61 3.30 8.84
CA HIS A 53 6.02 4.30 9.72
C HIS A 53 4.63 3.83 10.14
N GLY A 54 4.30 3.88 11.44
CA GLY A 54 3.04 3.36 11.92
C GLY A 54 2.84 3.49 13.41
N TYR A 55 1.93 2.67 13.96
CA TYR A 55 1.53 2.71 15.36
C TYR A 55 2.39 1.77 16.24
N GLY A 56 3.69 1.97 16.23
CA GLY A 56 4.64 1.24 17.05
C GLY A 56 6.08 1.37 16.52
N PRO A 57 7.09 1.17 17.37
CA PRO A 57 8.49 1.36 17.02
C PRO A 57 9.11 0.19 16.26
N HIS A 58 8.44 -0.98 16.27
CA HIS A 58 9.00 -2.19 15.69
C HIS A 58 8.47 -2.43 14.28
N PRO A 59 9.30 -2.88 13.30
CA PRO A 59 8.84 -3.18 11.95
C PRO A 59 7.69 -4.20 11.88
N LEU A 60 7.56 -5.08 12.86
CA LEU A 60 6.45 -6.03 12.94
C LEU A 60 5.15 -5.45 13.54
N ASP A 61 5.12 -4.16 13.89
CA ASP A 61 3.90 -3.46 14.35
C ASP A 61 3.07 -2.96 13.15
N ILE A 62 2.46 -3.90 12.43
CA ILE A 62 1.78 -3.63 11.16
C ILE A 62 0.29 -3.24 11.27
N LEU A 63 -0.31 -3.37 12.46
CA LEU A 63 -1.75 -3.17 12.64
C LEU A 63 -2.07 -1.77 13.16
N LYS A 64 -3.20 -1.22 12.67
CA LYS A 64 -3.82 -0.01 13.23
C LYS A 64 -4.45 -0.32 14.59
N PRO A 65 -4.36 0.57 15.61
CA PRO A 65 -5.00 0.37 16.91
C PRO A 65 -6.50 0.14 16.83
N CYS A 66 -7.20 0.78 15.89
CA CYS A 66 -8.65 0.61 15.69
C CYS A 66 -9.07 -0.79 15.25
N VAL A 67 -8.14 -1.59 14.72
CA VAL A 67 -8.36 -2.99 14.32
C VAL A 67 -8.05 -3.95 15.47
N LEU A 68 -7.30 -3.48 16.47
CA LEU A 68 -7.03 -4.22 17.69
C LEU A 68 -8.29 -4.21 18.56
N LYS A 69 -8.65 -5.35 19.13
CA LYS A 69 -9.80 -5.45 20.05
C LYS A 69 -9.62 -4.41 21.18
N SER A 70 -10.74 -3.85 21.63
CA SER A 70 -10.85 -2.74 22.59
C SER A 70 -10.05 -2.87 23.91
N SER A 71 -9.52 -4.06 24.23
CA SER A 71 -8.64 -4.28 25.37
C SER A 71 -7.21 -3.73 25.17
N VAL A 72 -6.81 -3.41 23.94
CA VAL A 72 -5.54 -2.76 23.63
C VAL A 72 -5.83 -1.31 23.22
N LYS A 73 -6.34 -0.53 24.15
CA LYS A 73 -6.24 0.94 24.07
C LYS A 73 -4.78 1.30 24.28
N THR A 74 -3.98 1.05 23.27
CA THR A 74 -2.60 1.50 23.27
C THR A 74 -2.63 3.00 22.97
N GLU A 75 -1.92 3.75 23.77
CA GLU A 75 -1.49 5.13 23.46
C GLU A 75 -0.46 5.09 22.30
N ALA A 76 -0.65 4.19 21.36
CA ALA A 76 0.24 3.98 20.24
C ALA A 76 0.23 5.23 19.37
N LYS A 77 1.36 5.92 19.33
CA LYS A 77 1.58 7.10 18.51
C LYS A 77 2.16 6.68 17.16
N LEU A 78 1.84 7.46 16.13
CA LEU A 78 2.51 7.37 14.84
C LEU A 78 3.98 7.71 14.99
N GLN A 79 4.86 6.82 14.52
CA GLN A 79 6.29 6.97 14.60
C GLN A 79 7.01 6.13 13.54
N TRP A 80 8.23 6.50 13.26
CA TRP A 80 9.13 5.69 12.44
C TRP A 80 9.54 4.44 13.21
N THR A 81 9.67 3.33 12.49
CA THR A 81 10.21 2.08 13.07
C THR A 81 11.74 2.10 13.07
N SER A 82 12.36 1.05 13.61
CA SER A 82 13.82 0.90 13.60
C SER A 82 14.45 0.80 12.20
N LEU A 83 13.65 0.61 11.15
CA LEU A 83 14.13 0.69 9.76
C LEU A 83 14.44 2.12 9.33
N TYR A 84 13.98 3.12 10.09
CA TYR A 84 14.34 4.51 9.88
C TYR A 84 15.82 4.71 10.24
N GLY A 85 16.61 5.23 9.32
CA GLY A 85 18.04 5.44 9.51
C GLY A 85 18.93 4.31 9.00
N GLU A 86 18.35 3.22 8.51
CA GLU A 86 19.10 2.23 7.73
C GLU A 86 19.47 2.82 6.37
N ASP A 87 20.75 2.75 5.99
CA ASP A 87 21.26 3.35 4.75
C ASP A 87 20.49 2.87 3.51
N HIS A 88 20.14 1.58 3.49
CA HIS A 88 19.34 0.96 2.41
C HIS A 88 17.95 1.56 2.25
N MET A 89 17.43 2.29 3.25
CA MET A 89 16.11 2.94 3.19
C MET A 89 16.18 4.38 2.67
N THR A 90 17.34 4.93 2.39
CA THR A 90 17.49 6.29 1.83
C THR A 90 16.62 6.52 0.58
N PRO A 91 16.57 5.62 -0.42
CA PRO A 91 15.69 5.77 -1.58
C PRO A 91 14.20 5.89 -1.22
N ILE A 92 13.77 5.26 -0.13
CA ILE A 92 12.38 5.29 0.31
C ILE A 92 11.97 6.69 0.79
N PHE A 93 12.88 7.42 1.44
CA PHE A 93 12.60 8.82 1.83
C PHE A 93 12.42 9.70 0.60
N GLU A 94 13.27 9.56 -0.41
CA GLU A 94 13.15 10.31 -1.65
C GLU A 94 11.85 9.98 -2.42
N ILE A 95 11.43 8.71 -2.40
CA ILE A 95 10.13 8.29 -2.93
C ILE A 95 8.99 8.98 -2.19
N LEU A 96 9.03 8.99 -0.86
CA LEU A 96 7.97 9.55 -0.04
C LEU A 96 7.91 11.07 -0.12
N ASP A 97 9.05 11.76 -0.24
CA ASP A 97 9.12 13.22 -0.34
C ASP A 97 8.48 13.78 -1.61
N ARG A 98 8.36 12.95 -2.67
CA ARG A 98 7.63 13.33 -3.89
C ARG A 98 6.10 13.39 -3.72
N LEU A 99 5.55 12.78 -2.67
CA LEU A 99 4.12 12.84 -2.38
C LEU A 99 3.80 14.13 -1.59
N PRO A 100 2.99 15.04 -2.12
CA PRO A 100 2.74 16.36 -1.53
C PRO A 100 1.69 16.29 -0.38
N CYS A 101 1.93 15.43 0.59
CA CYS A 101 0.98 15.20 1.69
C CYS A 101 1.67 14.63 2.92
N ASP A 102 1.05 14.77 4.08
CA ASP A 102 1.45 14.05 5.28
C ASP A 102 1.07 12.57 5.18
N LYS A 103 1.88 11.71 5.78
CA LYS A 103 1.69 10.26 5.74
C LYS A 103 1.22 9.74 7.10
N GLU A 104 0.24 8.84 7.08
CA GLU A 104 -0.18 8.12 8.26
C GLU A 104 0.67 6.84 8.43
N ARG A 105 0.35 5.81 7.69
CA ARG A 105 1.09 4.54 7.73
C ARG A 105 1.84 4.29 6.45
N ILE A 106 3.07 3.81 6.60
CA ILE A 106 3.90 3.37 5.48
C ILE A 106 4.33 1.95 5.75
N ARG A 107 4.03 1.04 4.83
CA ARG A 107 4.29 -0.39 4.98
C ARG A 107 4.84 -0.98 3.69
N PHE A 108 5.75 -1.93 3.83
CA PHE A 108 6.09 -2.83 2.74
C PHE A 108 5.18 -4.05 2.83
N MET A 109 4.48 -4.34 1.73
CA MET A 109 3.52 -5.42 1.61
C MET A 109 4.06 -6.45 0.61
N LYS A 110 4.39 -7.65 1.11
CA LYS A 110 4.96 -8.75 0.32
C LYS A 110 3.89 -9.79 -0.01
N LEU A 111 3.74 -10.11 -1.30
CA LEU A 111 2.97 -11.25 -1.78
C LEU A 111 3.95 -12.25 -2.40
N GLN A 112 4.02 -13.45 -1.84
CA GLN A 112 4.95 -14.47 -2.28
C GLN A 112 4.72 -14.90 -3.74
N ALA A 113 5.76 -15.45 -4.35
CA ALA A 113 5.74 -16.06 -5.69
C ALA A 113 4.62 -17.09 -5.83
N GLY A 114 3.89 -17.07 -6.94
CA GLY A 114 2.80 -17.99 -7.21
C GLY A 114 1.55 -17.83 -6.32
N LYS A 115 1.42 -16.72 -5.55
CA LYS A 115 0.35 -16.54 -4.56
C LYS A 115 -0.69 -15.49 -4.97
N VAL A 116 -1.83 -15.55 -4.29
CA VAL A 116 -3.00 -14.72 -4.61
C VAL A 116 -3.56 -14.10 -3.34
N ILE A 117 -3.83 -12.81 -3.38
CA ILE A 117 -4.76 -12.13 -2.46
C ILE A 117 -6.13 -12.14 -3.10
N GLY A 118 -7.04 -12.91 -2.52
CA GLY A 118 -8.41 -13.04 -3.03
C GLY A 118 -9.16 -11.71 -3.01
N ARG A 119 -10.22 -11.62 -3.81
CA ARG A 119 -11.06 -10.42 -3.94
C ARG A 119 -11.59 -9.93 -2.59
N HIS A 120 -11.33 -8.66 -2.28
CA HIS A 120 -11.72 -8.01 -1.03
C HIS A 120 -11.87 -6.50 -1.20
N THR A 121 -12.26 -5.82 -0.13
CA THR A 121 -12.27 -4.36 0.02
C THR A 121 -11.64 -4.01 1.37
N ASP A 122 -10.99 -2.85 1.48
CA ASP A 122 -10.38 -2.37 2.73
C ASP A 122 -11.36 -1.56 3.60
N LYS A 123 -12.63 -1.97 3.61
CA LYS A 123 -13.70 -1.31 4.39
C LYS A 123 -13.50 -1.31 5.91
N ILE A 124 -12.51 -2.03 6.40
CA ILE A 124 -12.17 -2.09 7.83
C ILE A 124 -11.53 -0.77 8.28
N ASP A 125 -10.80 -0.10 7.40
CA ASP A 125 -10.22 1.22 7.66
C ASP A 125 -11.29 2.28 7.38
N LYS A 126 -11.95 2.73 8.44
CA LYS A 126 -13.08 3.69 8.34
C LYS A 126 -12.66 5.08 7.88
N ASP A 127 -11.37 5.37 8.01
CA ASP A 127 -10.79 6.67 7.68
C ASP A 127 -10.43 6.76 6.18
N ILE A 128 -10.55 5.65 5.42
CA ILE A 128 -10.26 5.67 3.99
C ILE A 128 -11.36 6.43 3.25
N GLY A 129 -10.97 7.49 2.59
CA GLY A 129 -11.84 8.36 1.84
C GLY A 129 -11.07 9.31 0.93
N PHE A 130 -11.74 10.33 0.43
CA PHE A 130 -11.16 11.29 -0.50
C PHE A 130 -11.37 12.75 -0.04
N ASP A 131 -12.11 12.96 1.03
CA ASP A 131 -12.33 14.28 1.60
C ASP A 131 -11.08 14.73 2.36
N ASP A 132 -10.99 16.01 2.64
CA ASP A 132 -9.84 16.59 3.31
C ASP A 132 -9.60 15.95 4.68
N GLY A 133 -8.36 15.51 4.91
CA GLY A 133 -7.98 14.80 6.14
C GLY A 133 -8.35 13.30 6.18
N GLU A 134 -9.12 12.77 5.22
CA GLU A 134 -9.31 11.33 5.08
C GLU A 134 -8.05 10.65 4.52
N ILE A 135 -8.02 9.33 4.51
CA ILE A 135 -6.86 8.55 4.10
C ILE A 135 -6.98 8.10 2.64
N ILE A 136 -6.06 8.56 1.83
CA ILE A 136 -5.84 8.09 0.45
C ILE A 136 -4.69 7.07 0.47
N ARG A 137 -4.89 5.93 -0.20
CA ARG A 137 -3.86 4.90 -0.32
C ARG A 137 -3.12 4.99 -1.64
N ILE A 138 -1.79 5.10 -1.55
CA ILE A 138 -0.87 5.11 -2.67
C ILE A 138 -0.04 3.84 -2.65
N HIS A 139 0.04 3.16 -3.79
CA HIS A 139 0.90 2.01 -4.02
C HIS A 139 2.10 2.43 -4.85
N ILE A 140 3.29 2.08 -4.39
CA ILE A 140 4.55 2.25 -5.12
C ILE A 140 5.23 0.88 -5.17
N PRO A 141 5.24 0.21 -6.32
CA PRO A 141 5.92 -1.07 -6.45
C PRO A 141 7.43 -0.91 -6.28
N ILE A 142 8.03 -1.68 -5.37
CA ILE A 142 9.48 -1.75 -5.16
C ILE A 142 10.05 -2.93 -5.95
N GLN A 143 9.38 -4.10 -5.86
CA GLN A 143 9.72 -5.31 -6.60
C GLN A 143 8.45 -5.87 -7.22
N THR A 144 8.40 -5.92 -8.55
CA THR A 144 7.27 -6.41 -9.33
C THR A 144 7.73 -6.81 -10.74
N ASN A 145 6.86 -7.46 -11.50
CA ASN A 145 7.09 -7.80 -12.90
C ASN A 145 5.77 -7.94 -13.66
N GLU A 146 5.81 -8.23 -14.95
CA GLU A 146 4.63 -8.30 -15.82
C GLU A 146 3.63 -9.40 -15.46
N GLN A 147 4.06 -10.42 -14.68
CA GLN A 147 3.20 -11.53 -14.22
C GLN A 147 2.49 -11.20 -12.89
N VAL A 148 2.70 -10.01 -12.34
CA VAL A 148 1.97 -9.52 -11.16
C VAL A 148 0.78 -8.70 -11.62
N ILE A 149 -0.42 -9.19 -11.37
CA ILE A 149 -1.66 -8.58 -11.85
C ILE A 149 -2.49 -8.06 -10.67
N PHE A 150 -2.83 -6.78 -10.76
CA PHE A 150 -3.76 -6.10 -9.85
C PHE A 150 -5.12 -6.00 -10.55
N THR A 151 -6.16 -6.62 -10.00
CA THR A 151 -7.51 -6.62 -10.58
C THR A 151 -8.44 -5.73 -9.77
N LEU A 152 -9.09 -4.79 -10.41
CA LEU A 152 -10.07 -3.87 -9.82
C LEU A 152 -11.47 -4.08 -10.38
N TYR A 153 -12.47 -3.93 -9.54
CA TYR A 153 -13.88 -4.10 -9.89
C TYR A 153 -14.66 -2.84 -9.49
N GLU A 154 -15.49 -2.32 -10.36
CA GLU A 154 -16.34 -1.17 -10.07
C GLU A 154 -17.35 -1.45 -8.95
N SER A 155 -17.84 -2.69 -8.90
CA SER A 155 -18.89 -3.12 -7.98
C SER A 155 -18.61 -4.52 -7.43
N PRO A 156 -19.10 -4.84 -6.20
CA PRO A 156 -19.05 -6.21 -5.68
C PRO A 156 -19.78 -7.25 -6.55
N ARG A 157 -20.69 -6.82 -7.43
CA ARG A 157 -21.46 -7.70 -8.31
C ARG A 157 -20.76 -8.02 -9.63
N ASP A 158 -19.74 -7.27 -9.99
CA ASP A 158 -19.04 -7.47 -11.25
C ASP A 158 -18.33 -8.83 -11.25
N LYS A 159 -18.52 -9.57 -12.32
CA LYS A 159 -17.86 -10.87 -12.50
C LYS A 159 -16.47 -10.73 -13.09
N ILE A 160 -16.25 -9.68 -13.87
CA ILE A 160 -14.99 -9.39 -14.57
C ILE A 160 -14.49 -8.06 -14.03
N GLY A 161 -13.22 -8.01 -13.64
CA GLY A 161 -12.52 -6.80 -13.25
C GLY A 161 -11.57 -6.34 -14.34
N THR A 162 -11.11 -5.11 -14.22
CA THR A 162 -10.03 -4.58 -15.06
C THR A 162 -8.69 -4.94 -14.45
N GLU A 163 -7.80 -5.47 -15.27
CA GLU A 163 -6.47 -5.91 -14.85
C GLU A 163 -5.42 -4.85 -15.16
N TYR A 164 -4.52 -4.67 -14.22
CA TYR A 164 -3.43 -3.70 -14.31
C TYR A 164 -2.12 -4.35 -13.90
N ASN A 165 -1.06 -3.99 -14.59
CA ASN A 165 0.31 -4.24 -14.18
C ASN A 165 0.92 -2.94 -13.67
N LEU A 166 1.27 -2.88 -12.40
CA LEU A 166 1.82 -1.69 -11.77
C LEU A 166 3.35 -1.74 -11.86
N LYS A 167 3.96 -0.71 -12.44
CA LYS A 167 5.39 -0.65 -12.75
C LYS A 167 6.21 -0.21 -11.53
N THR A 168 7.40 -0.77 -11.38
CA THR A 168 8.37 -0.42 -10.34
C THR A 168 8.68 1.09 -10.34
N GLY A 169 8.67 1.69 -9.15
CA GLY A 169 8.98 3.12 -8.94
C GLY A 169 7.88 4.10 -9.32
N HIS A 170 6.79 3.65 -9.94
CA HIS A 170 5.65 4.50 -10.27
C HIS A 170 4.68 4.63 -9.09
N TYR A 171 3.89 5.69 -9.06
CA TYR A 171 2.96 6.02 -7.99
C TYR A 171 1.52 5.79 -8.45
N TYR A 172 0.78 4.95 -7.73
CA TYR A 172 -0.59 4.61 -8.09
C TYR A 172 -1.56 4.89 -6.96
N TYR A 173 -2.50 5.81 -7.20
CA TYR A 173 -3.71 5.87 -6.39
C TYR A 173 -4.58 4.66 -6.70
N THR A 174 -5.14 4.06 -5.64
CA THR A 174 -6.11 2.96 -5.77
C THR A 174 -7.27 3.19 -4.81
N ASP A 175 -8.51 3.19 -5.34
CA ASP A 175 -9.70 3.21 -4.51
C ASP A 175 -9.93 1.83 -3.88
N VAL A 176 -9.26 1.59 -2.75
CA VAL A 176 -9.32 0.30 -2.04
C VAL A 176 -10.67 0.04 -1.34
N THR A 177 -11.60 1.01 -1.36
CA THR A 177 -12.99 0.78 -0.97
C THR A 177 -13.76 -0.02 -2.01
N LYS A 178 -13.27 -0.04 -3.25
CA LYS A 178 -13.75 -0.90 -4.33
C LYS A 178 -13.16 -2.31 -4.21
N PRO A 179 -13.86 -3.35 -4.69
CA PRO A 179 -13.32 -4.69 -4.65
C PRO A 179 -12.08 -4.82 -5.52
N HIS A 180 -11.07 -5.46 -4.98
CA HIS A 180 -9.79 -5.68 -5.67
C HIS A 180 -9.18 -7.03 -5.29
N ALA A 181 -8.31 -7.51 -6.14
CA ALA A 181 -7.55 -8.74 -5.95
C ALA A 181 -6.14 -8.57 -6.52
N VAL A 182 -5.20 -9.37 -6.04
CA VAL A 182 -3.83 -9.39 -6.58
C VAL A 182 -3.42 -10.83 -6.80
N ARG A 183 -2.84 -11.14 -7.96
CA ARG A 183 -2.17 -12.41 -8.21
C ARG A 183 -0.72 -12.17 -8.63
N ASN A 184 0.16 -12.94 -8.08
CA ASN A 184 1.56 -13.01 -8.46
C ASN A 184 1.79 -14.35 -9.15
N GLU A 185 1.81 -14.37 -10.47
CA GLU A 185 1.99 -15.58 -11.28
C GLU A 185 3.47 -15.83 -11.59
N SER A 186 4.37 -15.02 -11.02
CA SER A 186 5.82 -15.14 -11.21
C SER A 186 6.47 -16.01 -10.14
N GLU A 187 7.75 -16.28 -10.34
CA GLU A 187 8.61 -17.00 -9.39
C GLU A 187 9.32 -16.09 -8.39
N VAL A 188 9.04 -14.77 -8.42
CA VAL A 188 9.66 -13.77 -7.56
C VAL A 188 8.61 -13.14 -6.67
N ASP A 189 8.94 -12.89 -5.41
CA ASP A 189 8.05 -12.19 -4.49
C ASP A 189 7.75 -10.77 -5.00
N ARG A 190 6.51 -10.35 -4.84
CA ARG A 190 6.09 -8.98 -5.11
C ARG A 190 6.15 -8.15 -3.83
N ILE A 191 6.84 -7.00 -3.86
CA ILE A 191 6.91 -6.05 -2.74
C ILE A 191 6.41 -4.68 -3.20
N HIS A 192 5.39 -4.17 -2.53
CA HIS A 192 4.91 -2.80 -2.71
C HIS A 192 5.12 -1.99 -1.44
N LEU A 193 5.61 -0.77 -1.59
CA LEU A 193 5.45 0.27 -0.60
C LEU A 193 4.01 0.76 -0.67
N VAL A 194 3.30 0.71 0.45
CA VAL A 194 1.93 1.18 0.58
C VAL A 194 1.92 2.32 1.57
N ALA A 195 1.67 3.53 1.06
CA ALA A 195 1.58 4.75 1.84
C ALA A 195 0.10 5.14 2.03
N ASP A 196 -0.34 5.17 3.26
CA ASP A 196 -1.61 5.76 3.68
C ASP A 196 -1.33 7.25 3.93
N CYS A 197 -1.92 8.13 3.12
CA CYS A 197 -1.64 9.56 3.05
C CYS A 197 -2.87 10.35 3.50
N PHE A 198 -2.68 11.41 4.29
CA PHE A 198 -3.76 12.35 4.57
C PHE A 198 -4.11 13.12 3.30
N ALA A 199 -5.38 13.04 2.90
CA ALA A 199 -5.88 13.74 1.74
C ALA A 199 -5.76 15.27 1.94
N ASN A 200 -5.14 15.92 0.98
CA ASN A 200 -5.10 17.38 0.85
C ASN A 200 -5.40 17.76 -0.59
N GLN A 201 -5.50 19.07 -0.87
CA GLN A 201 -5.86 19.54 -2.21
C GLN A 201 -4.82 19.15 -3.26
N GLU A 202 -3.52 19.18 -2.93
CA GLU A 202 -2.45 18.88 -3.87
C GLU A 202 -2.46 17.41 -4.28
N LEU A 203 -2.58 16.49 -3.32
CA LEU A 203 -2.68 15.07 -3.62
C LEU A 203 -3.95 14.74 -4.42
N ARG A 204 -5.08 15.36 -4.08
CA ARG A 204 -6.33 15.18 -4.84
C ARG A 204 -6.21 15.66 -6.28
N ASN A 205 -5.51 16.76 -6.53
CA ASN A 205 -5.27 17.28 -7.88
C ASN A 205 -4.43 16.33 -8.75
N LEU A 206 -3.51 15.56 -8.15
CA LEU A 206 -2.74 14.53 -8.87
C LEU A 206 -3.61 13.32 -9.26
N ILE A 207 -4.72 13.10 -8.56
CA ILE A 207 -5.59 11.94 -8.77
C ILE A 207 -6.72 12.25 -9.76
N LEU A 208 -7.26 13.45 -9.73
CA LEU A 208 -8.40 13.89 -10.57
C LEU A 208 -7.95 14.35 -11.95
#